data_fb5f47f15eef6301c047d104815ef00e
#
_entry.id   fb5f47f15eef6301c047d104815ef00e
#
_cell.length_a   1.000
_cell.length_b   1.000
_cell.length_c   1.000
_cell.angle_alpha   90.00
_cell.angle_beta   90.00
_cell.angle_gamma   90.00
#
_symmetry.space_group_name_H-M   'P 1'
#
loop_
_entity.id
_entity.type
_entity.pdbx_description
1 polymer ?
#
loop_
_entity_poly.entity_id
_entity_poly.type
_entity_poly.pdbx_seq_one_letter_code
_entity_poly.pdbx_strand_id
1 'polypeptide(L)'
;MALQDTVEHIVTGLGYELVELERSAGGLLRVTIDLPWAPGAEQFVNVEDCEKVTRQLHFTLEVEGAEYKRLEVSSPGIDRPLRNERDFERFEGELVDLTLKAPMGAAAGGQVSANRKKFRGTLERAAPGTGWQITWRDELPVKPGQKVSKKKEPVPLQVLGFQLDELKEARLAPVVDFKGRRPKSDAGES
;
A
#
# COMPACT_ATOMS: atom_id res chain seq x y z
N MET A 1 -24.83 7.70 -11.34
CA MET A 1 -23.62 6.94 -11.00
C MET A 1 -23.12 7.35 -9.62
N ALA A 2 -22.56 6.43 -8.87
CA ALA A 2 -21.91 6.81 -7.63
C ALA A 2 -20.66 7.66 -7.92
N LEU A 3 -20.34 8.60 -7.05
CA LEU A 3 -19.18 9.47 -7.20
C LEU A 3 -17.88 8.70 -7.48
N GLN A 4 -17.70 7.56 -6.82
CA GLN A 4 -16.54 6.71 -7.02
C GLN A 4 -16.46 6.17 -8.45
N ASP A 5 -17.57 5.70 -8.97
CA ASP A 5 -17.64 5.17 -10.35
C ASP A 5 -17.34 6.24 -11.39
N THR A 6 -17.86 7.43 -11.18
CA THR A 6 -17.58 8.60 -12.05
C THR A 6 -16.09 8.94 -12.03
N VAL A 7 -15.49 9.05 -10.85
CA VAL A 7 -14.06 9.38 -10.70
C VAL A 7 -13.20 8.29 -11.34
N GLU A 8 -13.50 7.03 -11.06
CA GLU A 8 -12.76 5.88 -11.62
C GLU A 8 -12.86 5.85 -13.15
N HIS A 9 -14.03 6.08 -13.69
CA HIS A 9 -14.25 6.13 -15.13
C HIS A 9 -13.41 7.21 -15.82
N ILE A 10 -13.37 8.40 -15.22
CA ILE A 10 -12.60 9.53 -15.76
C ILE A 10 -11.10 9.26 -15.67
N VAL A 11 -10.62 8.83 -14.52
CA VAL A 11 -9.20 8.52 -14.29
C VAL A 11 -8.72 7.44 -15.25
N THR A 12 -9.48 6.37 -15.39
CA THR A 12 -9.17 5.26 -16.30
C THR A 12 -9.24 5.72 -17.76
N GLY A 13 -10.22 6.52 -18.12
CA GLY A 13 -10.37 7.05 -19.48
C GLY A 13 -9.21 7.97 -19.92
N LEU A 14 -8.53 8.61 -18.97
CA LEU A 14 -7.35 9.42 -19.21
C LEU A 14 -6.04 8.63 -19.25
N GLY A 15 -6.10 7.33 -18.98
CA GLY A 15 -4.93 6.44 -19.00
C GLY A 15 -4.23 6.27 -17.66
N TYR A 16 -4.91 6.57 -16.55
CA TYR A 16 -4.39 6.40 -15.19
C TYR A 16 -5.18 5.34 -14.42
N GLU A 17 -4.66 4.93 -13.27
CA GLU A 17 -5.36 4.06 -12.33
C GLU A 17 -5.79 4.85 -11.10
N LEU A 18 -7.01 4.63 -10.63
CA LEU A 18 -7.48 5.17 -9.36
C LEU A 18 -6.92 4.31 -8.23
N VAL A 19 -6.08 4.90 -7.40
CA VAL A 19 -5.50 4.22 -6.23
C VAL A 19 -6.42 4.36 -5.02
N GLU A 20 -6.86 5.57 -4.73
CA GLU A 20 -7.70 5.88 -3.57
C GLU A 20 -8.56 7.10 -3.82
N LEU A 21 -9.78 7.06 -3.33
CA LEU A 21 -10.69 8.19 -3.27
C LEU A 21 -11.10 8.43 -1.82
N GLU A 22 -10.74 9.58 -1.29
CA GLU A 22 -11.07 9.98 0.07
C GLU A 22 -11.97 11.21 0.07
N ARG A 23 -12.98 11.20 0.92
CA ARG A 23 -13.85 12.34 1.15
C ARG A 23 -13.81 12.72 2.62
N SER A 24 -13.34 13.92 2.92
CA SER A 24 -13.33 14.41 4.29
C SER A 24 -14.66 15.04 4.67
N ALA A 25 -14.92 15.14 5.98
CA ALA A 25 -16.09 15.81 6.54
C ALA A 25 -16.14 17.30 6.16
N GLY A 26 -15.00 17.93 5.89
CA GLY A 26 -14.90 19.33 5.45
C GLY A 26 -15.20 19.56 3.96
N GLY A 27 -15.54 18.53 3.21
CA GLY A 27 -15.83 18.63 1.77
C GLY A 27 -14.61 18.55 0.86
N LEU A 28 -13.46 18.15 1.38
CA LEU A 28 -12.28 17.85 0.58
C LEU A 28 -12.47 16.50 -0.13
N LEU A 29 -12.30 16.51 -1.43
CA LEU A 29 -12.25 15.32 -2.25
C LEU A 29 -10.80 15.09 -2.68
N ARG A 30 -10.18 14.03 -2.17
CA ARG A 30 -8.81 13.68 -2.52
C ARG A 30 -8.80 12.45 -3.41
N VAL A 31 -8.19 12.60 -4.57
CA VAL A 31 -8.06 11.55 -5.58
C VAL A 31 -6.58 11.20 -5.72
N THR A 32 -6.24 9.96 -5.45
CA THR A 32 -4.88 9.45 -5.65
C THR A 32 -4.85 8.61 -6.91
N ILE A 33 -3.98 8.98 -7.83
CA ILE A 33 -3.84 8.32 -9.14
C ILE A 33 -2.44 7.74 -9.30
N ASP A 34 -2.33 6.71 -10.12
CA ASP A 34 -1.06 6.13 -10.52
C ASP A 34 -1.08 5.79 -12.00
N LEU A 35 0.09 5.53 -12.57
CA LEU A 35 0.20 5.01 -13.93
C LEU A 35 -0.08 3.51 -13.93
N PRO A 36 -0.70 2.98 -15.01
CA PRO A 36 -0.89 1.54 -15.15
C PRO A 36 0.45 0.82 -15.08
N TRP A 37 0.54 -0.15 -14.18
CA TRP A 37 1.77 -0.91 -14.02
C TRP A 37 1.91 -1.98 -15.09
N ALA A 38 3.15 -2.08 -15.61
CA ALA A 38 3.61 -3.20 -16.42
C ALA A 38 4.97 -3.66 -15.89
N PRO A 39 5.31 -4.95 -15.95
CA PRO A 39 6.61 -5.44 -15.52
C PRO A 39 7.76 -4.70 -16.24
N GLY A 40 8.71 -4.17 -15.46
CA GLY A 40 9.84 -3.41 -15.97
C GLY A 40 9.57 -1.93 -16.31
N ALA A 41 8.35 -1.45 -16.13
CA ALA A 41 8.02 -0.04 -16.30
C ALA A 41 8.20 0.73 -14.97
N GLU A 42 9.16 1.61 -14.93
CA GLU A 42 9.37 2.56 -13.82
C GLU A 42 8.91 3.95 -14.26
N GLN A 43 7.61 4.18 -14.19
CA GLN A 43 7.02 5.48 -14.49
C GLN A 43 6.30 6.01 -13.26
N PHE A 44 6.41 7.32 -13.05
CA PHE A 44 5.79 8.00 -11.93
C PHE A 44 4.85 9.10 -12.41
N VAL A 45 3.75 9.26 -11.69
CA VAL A 45 2.84 10.38 -11.91
C VAL A 45 3.55 11.69 -11.58
N ASN A 46 3.49 12.64 -12.49
CA ASN A 46 4.06 13.98 -12.31
C ASN A 46 2.97 15.03 -12.08
N VAL A 47 3.38 16.28 -11.88
CA VAL A 47 2.45 17.40 -11.63
C VAL A 47 1.52 17.62 -12.81
N GLU A 48 2.01 17.51 -14.02
CA GLU A 48 1.20 17.69 -15.25
C GLU A 48 0.10 16.64 -15.36
N ASP A 49 0.38 15.40 -14.98
CA ASP A 49 -0.60 14.33 -14.91
C ASP A 49 -1.72 14.66 -13.92
N CYS A 50 -1.34 15.14 -12.73
CA CYS A 50 -2.29 15.55 -11.71
C CYS A 50 -3.16 16.73 -12.17
N GLU A 51 -2.58 17.71 -12.86
CA GLU A 51 -3.31 18.85 -13.42
C GLU A 51 -4.30 18.42 -14.49
N LYS A 52 -3.90 17.52 -15.37
CA LYS A 52 -4.76 16.98 -16.42
C LYS A 52 -5.99 16.29 -15.84
N VAL A 53 -5.79 15.43 -14.85
CA VAL A 53 -6.88 14.73 -14.17
C VAL A 53 -7.75 15.70 -13.37
N THR A 54 -7.15 16.64 -12.65
CA THR A 54 -7.87 17.68 -11.90
C THR A 54 -8.82 18.47 -12.80
N ARG A 55 -8.34 18.91 -13.94
CA ARG A 55 -9.13 19.71 -14.89
C ARG A 55 -10.32 18.92 -15.41
N GLN A 56 -10.13 17.67 -15.79
CA GLN A 56 -11.20 16.82 -16.30
C GLN A 56 -12.21 16.45 -15.21
N LEU A 57 -11.74 16.12 -14.02
CA LEU A 57 -12.61 15.82 -12.89
C LEU A 57 -13.44 17.04 -12.49
N HIS A 58 -12.81 18.21 -12.42
CA HIS A 58 -13.51 19.44 -12.06
C HIS A 58 -14.67 19.72 -13.01
N PHE A 59 -14.41 19.63 -14.30
CA PHE A 59 -15.44 19.84 -15.31
C PHE A 59 -16.59 18.82 -15.21
N THR A 60 -16.27 17.54 -15.10
CA THR A 60 -17.29 16.49 -15.07
C THR A 60 -18.11 16.52 -13.78
N LEU A 61 -17.45 16.71 -12.64
CA LEU A 61 -18.12 16.77 -11.35
C LEU A 61 -19.04 18.00 -11.23
N GLU A 62 -18.66 19.10 -11.85
CA GLU A 62 -19.51 20.30 -11.94
C GLU A 62 -20.77 20.02 -12.76
N VAL A 63 -20.62 19.38 -13.92
CA VAL A 63 -21.76 19.01 -14.78
C VAL A 63 -22.70 18.02 -14.08
N GLU A 64 -22.16 17.07 -13.32
CA GLU A 64 -22.97 16.11 -12.57
C GLU A 64 -23.56 16.67 -11.27
N GLY A 65 -23.21 17.89 -10.90
CA GLY A 65 -23.70 18.54 -9.69
C GLY A 65 -23.17 17.89 -8.40
N ALA A 66 -21.97 17.30 -8.45
CA ALA A 66 -21.35 16.70 -7.29
C ALA A 66 -20.98 17.75 -6.24
N GLU A 67 -21.33 17.49 -4.99
CA GLU A 67 -21.03 18.40 -3.89
C GLU A 67 -19.64 18.13 -3.29
N TYR A 68 -18.73 19.07 -3.48
CA TYR A 68 -17.43 19.11 -2.82
C TYR A 68 -16.96 20.57 -2.69
N LYS A 69 -16.12 20.85 -1.71
CA LYS A 69 -15.57 22.20 -1.50
C LYS A 69 -14.19 22.35 -2.14
N ARG A 70 -13.40 21.29 -2.16
CA ARG A 70 -12.05 21.30 -2.68
C ARG A 70 -11.72 19.93 -3.31
N LEU A 71 -11.03 19.98 -4.44
CA LEU A 71 -10.54 18.81 -5.14
C LEU A 71 -9.00 18.79 -5.11
N GLU A 72 -8.42 17.70 -4.65
CA GLU A 72 -6.99 17.47 -4.72
C GLU A 72 -6.70 16.16 -5.47
N VAL A 73 -5.81 16.23 -6.45
CA VAL A 73 -5.30 15.05 -7.17
C VAL A 73 -3.82 14.92 -6.89
N SER A 74 -3.40 13.74 -6.47
CA SER A 74 -2.01 13.47 -6.10
C SER A 74 -1.54 12.09 -6.56
N SER A 75 -0.23 11.92 -6.61
CA SER A 75 0.40 10.61 -6.76
C SER A 75 0.37 9.85 -5.43
N PRO A 76 0.54 8.50 -5.45
CA PRO A 76 0.62 7.72 -4.23
C PRO A 76 1.82 8.14 -3.38
N GLY A 77 1.64 8.16 -2.06
CA GLY A 77 2.71 8.34 -1.11
C GLY A 77 3.49 7.03 -0.87
N ILE A 78 4.41 7.08 0.10
CA ILE A 78 5.21 5.93 0.53
C ILE A 78 4.38 4.83 1.20
N ASP A 79 3.19 5.14 1.65
CA ASP A 79 2.20 4.25 2.26
C ASP A 79 1.05 3.92 1.30
N ARG A 80 1.36 3.71 0.02
CA ARG A 80 0.39 3.41 -1.03
C ARG A 80 -0.52 2.24 -0.64
N PRO A 81 -1.85 2.37 -0.74
CA PRO A 81 -2.74 1.24 -0.52
C PRO A 81 -2.63 0.21 -1.65
N LEU A 82 -2.74 -1.06 -1.29
CA LEU A 82 -2.80 -2.21 -2.20
C LEU A 82 -4.25 -2.69 -2.27
N ARG A 83 -4.87 -2.65 -3.42
CA ARG A 83 -6.31 -2.88 -3.56
C ARG A 83 -6.69 -4.13 -4.36
N ASN A 84 -5.84 -4.59 -5.24
CA ASN A 84 -6.15 -5.69 -6.15
C ASN A 84 -4.93 -6.60 -6.36
N GLU A 85 -5.15 -7.73 -7.01
CA GLU A 85 -4.12 -8.73 -7.30
C GLU A 85 -2.90 -8.13 -7.99
N ARG A 86 -3.12 -7.20 -8.91
CA ARG A 86 -2.07 -6.52 -9.66
C ARG A 86 -1.15 -5.67 -8.78
N ASP A 87 -1.71 -5.01 -7.78
CA ASP A 87 -0.94 -4.26 -6.80
C ASP A 87 -0.06 -5.19 -5.98
N PHE A 88 -0.58 -6.34 -5.57
CA PHE A 88 0.18 -7.34 -4.84
C PHE A 88 1.32 -7.94 -5.67
N GLU A 89 1.10 -8.18 -6.95
CA GLU A 89 2.15 -8.62 -7.88
C GLU A 89 3.26 -7.57 -8.04
N ARG A 90 2.86 -6.31 -8.17
CA ARG A 90 3.79 -5.17 -8.31
C ARG A 90 4.71 -5.03 -7.11
N PHE A 91 4.17 -5.20 -5.91
CA PHE A 91 4.87 -4.96 -4.66
C PHE A 91 5.31 -6.24 -3.94
N GLU A 92 5.36 -7.34 -4.63
CA GLU A 92 5.94 -8.59 -4.11
C GLU A 92 7.39 -8.35 -3.67
N GLY A 93 7.74 -8.79 -2.47
CA GLY A 93 9.05 -8.56 -1.87
C GLY A 93 9.18 -7.29 -1.02
N GLU A 94 8.16 -6.42 -1.05
CA GLU A 94 8.15 -5.18 -0.27
C GLU A 94 7.54 -5.40 1.11
N LEU A 95 7.91 -4.52 2.05
CA LEU A 95 7.32 -4.49 3.38
C LEU A 95 5.90 -3.89 3.32
N VAL A 96 4.93 -4.59 3.85
CA VAL A 96 3.52 -4.17 3.85
C VAL A 96 2.92 -4.20 5.25
N ASP A 97 1.94 -3.33 5.47
CA ASP A 97 1.05 -3.34 6.63
C ASP A 97 -0.31 -3.90 6.20
N LEU A 98 -0.76 -4.94 6.88
CA LEU A 98 -2.06 -5.57 6.65
C LEU A 98 -3.00 -5.34 7.83
N THR A 99 -4.26 -5.09 7.54
CA THR A 99 -5.34 -5.13 8.51
C THR A 99 -6.38 -6.15 8.03
N LEU A 100 -6.64 -7.16 8.82
CA LEU A 100 -7.61 -8.20 8.51
C LEU A 100 -9.00 -7.83 9.00
N LYS A 101 -10.02 -8.34 8.33
CA LYS A 101 -11.44 -8.18 8.75
C LYS A 101 -11.73 -8.94 10.04
N ALA A 102 -11.10 -10.10 10.21
CA ALA A 102 -11.25 -10.95 11.39
C ALA A 102 -9.87 -11.29 11.98
N PRO A 103 -9.77 -11.58 13.29
CA PRO A 103 -8.52 -11.99 13.89
C PRO A 103 -8.02 -13.31 13.31
N MET A 104 -6.75 -13.37 12.92
CA MET A 104 -6.10 -14.57 12.40
C MET A 104 -4.78 -14.88 13.12
N GLY A 105 -4.59 -14.36 14.33
CA GLY A 105 -3.37 -14.60 15.09
C GLY A 105 -3.06 -16.06 15.34
N ALA A 106 -4.09 -16.89 15.52
CA ALA A 106 -3.93 -18.33 15.72
C ALA A 106 -3.43 -19.05 14.45
N ALA A 107 -3.78 -18.56 13.27
CA ALA A 107 -3.35 -19.13 11.98
C ALA A 107 -1.91 -18.77 11.61
N ALA A 108 -1.37 -17.71 12.21
CA ALA A 108 0.01 -17.28 11.94
C ALA A 108 1.07 -18.26 12.52
N GLY A 109 0.68 -19.16 13.39
CA GLY A 109 1.62 -20.02 14.13
C GLY A 109 2.47 -19.22 15.13
N GLY A 110 3.00 -19.88 16.13
CA GLY A 110 3.87 -19.26 17.13
C GLY A 110 3.14 -18.42 18.18
N GLN A 111 3.83 -17.44 18.77
CA GLN A 111 3.38 -16.68 19.93
C GLN A 111 2.57 -15.41 19.58
N VAL A 112 1.82 -15.44 18.48
CA VAL A 112 1.00 -14.31 18.07
C VAL A 112 -0.33 -14.34 18.81
N SER A 113 -0.77 -13.17 19.30
CA SER A 113 -2.09 -13.05 19.95
C SER A 113 -3.20 -13.49 19.00
N ALA A 114 -4.08 -14.37 19.46
CA ALA A 114 -5.21 -14.87 18.68
C ALA A 114 -6.17 -13.75 18.19
N ASN A 115 -6.16 -12.60 18.87
CA ASN A 115 -7.00 -11.44 18.53
C ASN A 115 -6.32 -10.45 17.59
N ARG A 116 -5.12 -10.73 17.13
CA ARG A 116 -4.36 -9.81 16.29
C ARG A 116 -4.97 -9.71 14.89
N LYS A 117 -5.23 -8.48 14.45
CA LYS A 117 -5.75 -8.15 13.12
C LYS A 117 -4.75 -7.39 12.25
N LYS A 118 -3.74 -6.75 12.87
CA LYS A 118 -2.74 -5.94 12.19
C LYS A 118 -1.40 -6.65 12.17
N PHE A 119 -0.82 -6.72 10.96
CA PHE A 119 0.45 -7.40 10.73
C PHE A 119 1.33 -6.55 9.83
N ARG A 120 2.63 -6.60 10.08
CA ARG A 120 3.65 -6.02 9.21
C ARG A 120 4.63 -7.11 8.82
N GLY A 121 4.91 -7.23 7.54
CA GLY A 121 5.85 -8.22 7.04
C GLY A 121 6.17 -8.04 5.57
N THR A 122 7.08 -8.85 5.07
CA THR A 122 7.42 -8.89 3.65
C THR A 122 6.36 -9.64 2.87
N LEU A 123 5.85 -9.03 1.81
CA LEU A 123 4.84 -9.62 0.94
C LEU A 123 5.48 -10.65 0.03
N GLU A 124 4.95 -11.85 0.03
CA GLU A 124 5.39 -12.94 -0.83
C GLU A 124 4.19 -13.67 -1.43
N ARG A 125 4.38 -14.25 -2.59
CA ARG A 125 3.38 -15.15 -3.14
C ARG A 125 3.41 -16.46 -2.37
N ALA A 126 2.27 -16.90 -1.89
CA ALA A 126 2.14 -18.24 -1.32
C ALA A 126 2.36 -19.31 -2.40
N ALA A 127 2.38 -20.60 -2.03
CA ALA A 127 2.52 -21.67 -2.99
C ALA A 127 1.56 -21.50 -4.20
N PRO A 128 1.93 -21.95 -5.41
CA PRO A 128 1.17 -21.68 -6.62
C PRO A 128 -0.32 -21.95 -6.47
N GLY A 129 -1.14 -20.95 -6.78
CA GLY A 129 -2.60 -21.04 -6.74
C GLY A 129 -3.25 -20.85 -5.37
N THR A 130 -2.50 -20.52 -4.32
CA THR A 130 -3.01 -20.47 -2.94
C THR A 130 -3.09 -19.07 -2.31
N GLY A 131 -2.89 -18.01 -3.08
CA GLY A 131 -2.99 -16.63 -2.60
C GLY A 131 -1.65 -16.03 -2.17
N TRP A 132 -1.67 -15.20 -1.14
CA TRP A 132 -0.54 -14.40 -0.69
C TRP A 132 -0.16 -14.73 0.74
N GLN A 133 1.05 -14.40 1.12
CA GLN A 133 1.54 -14.50 2.48
C GLN A 133 2.44 -13.32 2.84
N ILE A 134 2.55 -13.05 4.12
CA ILE A 134 3.57 -12.16 4.66
C ILE A 134 4.47 -12.94 5.60
N THR A 135 5.74 -12.54 5.62
CA THR A 135 6.75 -13.12 6.49
C THR A 135 7.38 -12.04 7.34
N TRP A 136 7.63 -12.32 8.60
CA TRP A 136 8.29 -11.39 9.52
C TRP A 136 9.04 -12.14 10.60
N ARG A 137 9.90 -11.41 11.29
CA ARG A 137 10.58 -11.89 12.49
C ARG A 137 10.30 -10.95 13.63
N ASP A 138 9.83 -11.45 14.75
CA ASP A 138 9.64 -10.65 15.96
C ASP A 138 10.99 -10.43 16.61
N GLU A 139 11.71 -9.39 16.21
CA GLU A 139 12.93 -8.97 16.88
C GLU A 139 12.56 -8.36 18.23
N LEU A 140 13.08 -8.95 19.30
CA LEU A 140 12.97 -8.37 20.63
C LEU A 140 13.65 -7.00 20.62
N PRO A 141 12.98 -5.93 21.12
CA PRO A 141 13.59 -4.63 21.19
C PRO A 141 14.86 -4.69 22.05
N VAL A 142 16.01 -4.37 21.44
CA VAL A 142 17.26 -4.23 22.18
C VAL A 142 17.19 -2.96 23.00
N LYS A 143 17.24 -3.08 24.32
CA LYS A 143 17.29 -1.90 25.20
C LYS A 143 18.57 -1.12 24.93
N PRO A 144 18.52 0.24 24.94
CA PRO A 144 19.71 1.06 24.78
C PRO A 144 20.78 0.66 25.83
N GLY A 145 21.99 0.34 25.38
CA GLY A 145 23.11 -0.05 26.25
C GLY A 145 23.32 -1.54 26.44
N GLN A 146 22.46 -2.41 25.92
CA GLN A 146 22.70 -3.85 25.93
C GLN A 146 23.64 -4.24 24.76
N LYS A 147 24.76 -4.86 25.11
CA LYS A 147 25.63 -5.51 24.11
C LYS A 147 24.89 -6.67 23.49
N VAL A 148 24.70 -6.62 22.18
CA VAL A 148 24.14 -7.73 21.43
C VAL A 148 25.11 -8.90 21.50
N SER A 149 24.71 -9.97 22.19
CA SER A 149 25.50 -11.19 22.23
C SER A 149 25.54 -11.81 20.83
N LYS A 150 26.74 -12.10 20.34
CA LYS A 150 26.95 -12.75 19.04
C LYS A 150 26.41 -14.19 18.95
N LYS A 151 25.81 -14.70 20.02
CA LYS A 151 25.28 -16.06 20.14
C LYS A 151 23.76 -16.11 20.23
N LYS A 152 23.03 -15.07 19.79
CA LYS A 152 21.57 -15.18 19.71
C LYS A 152 21.19 -16.15 18.59
N GLU A 153 20.43 -17.18 18.94
CA GLU A 153 19.74 -17.98 17.96
C GLU A 153 18.84 -17.07 17.08
N PRO A 154 18.80 -17.31 15.75
CA PRO A 154 17.94 -16.51 14.89
C PRO A 154 16.49 -16.65 15.33
N VAL A 155 15.78 -15.53 15.46
CA VAL A 155 14.35 -15.51 15.75
C VAL A 155 13.62 -16.26 14.64
N PRO A 156 12.71 -17.21 14.96
CA PRO A 156 12.01 -17.97 13.94
C PRO A 156 11.18 -17.06 13.04
N LEU A 157 11.20 -17.36 11.75
CA LEU A 157 10.40 -16.67 10.75
C LEU A 157 8.92 -17.00 10.96
N GLN A 158 8.10 -15.97 11.09
CA GLN A 158 6.65 -16.10 11.15
C GLN A 158 6.07 -15.97 9.74
N VAL A 159 5.03 -16.73 9.44
CA VAL A 159 4.36 -16.69 8.13
C VAL A 159 2.84 -16.63 8.36
N LEU A 160 2.17 -15.71 7.66
CA LEU A 160 0.73 -15.62 7.64
C LEU A 160 0.23 -15.65 6.20
N GLY A 161 -0.49 -16.71 5.83
CA GLY A 161 -1.20 -16.80 4.55
C GLY A 161 -2.56 -16.11 4.63
N PHE A 162 -2.97 -15.45 3.55
CA PHE A 162 -4.24 -14.76 3.47
C PHE A 162 -4.77 -14.70 2.02
N GLN A 163 -6.07 -14.45 1.90
CA GLN A 163 -6.72 -14.12 0.64
C GLN A 163 -7.08 -12.63 0.62
N LEU A 164 -7.21 -12.03 -0.56
CA LEU A 164 -7.54 -10.60 -0.69
C LEU A 164 -8.88 -10.23 -0.04
N ASP A 165 -9.85 -11.12 -0.07
CA ASP A 165 -11.18 -10.92 0.53
C ASP A 165 -11.17 -10.93 2.07
N GLU A 166 -10.12 -11.45 2.68
CA GLU A 166 -9.91 -11.44 4.13
C GLU A 166 -9.32 -10.11 4.64
N LEU A 167 -8.82 -9.29 3.73
CA LEU A 167 -8.20 -8.01 4.07
C LEU A 167 -9.23 -6.89 4.17
N LYS A 168 -9.16 -6.13 5.27
CA LYS A 168 -9.83 -4.85 5.39
C LYS A 168 -9.02 -3.76 4.68
N GLU A 169 -7.71 -3.77 4.84
CA GLU A 169 -6.78 -2.82 4.29
C GLU A 169 -5.39 -3.45 4.12
N ALA A 170 -4.68 -3.04 3.08
CA ALA A 170 -3.27 -3.33 2.90
C ALA A 170 -2.57 -2.08 2.36
N ARG A 171 -1.42 -1.74 2.93
CA ARG A 171 -0.60 -0.59 2.50
C ARG A 171 0.86 -0.95 2.48
N LEU A 172 1.63 -0.29 1.63
CA LEU A 172 3.09 -0.32 1.73
C LEU A 172 3.51 0.26 3.08
N ALA A 173 4.44 -0.40 3.76
CA ALA A 173 5.01 0.09 5.00
C ALA A 173 6.29 0.87 4.69
N PRO A 174 6.36 2.17 5.00
CA PRO A 174 7.57 2.93 4.78
C PRO A 174 8.68 2.43 5.71
N VAL A 175 9.84 2.13 5.14
CA VAL A 175 11.04 1.88 5.92
C VAL A 175 11.63 3.23 6.28
N VAL A 176 11.36 3.70 7.49
CA VAL A 176 11.94 4.94 8.00
C VAL A 176 13.24 4.61 8.70
N ASP A 177 14.35 4.95 8.06
CA ASP A 177 15.65 4.89 8.72
C ASP A 177 15.87 6.17 9.54
N PHE A 178 15.68 6.07 10.86
CA PHE A 178 15.86 7.18 11.79
C PHE A 178 17.33 7.69 11.86
N LYS A 179 18.26 7.03 11.19
CA LYS A 179 19.68 7.44 11.16
C LYS A 179 20.04 8.37 10.01
N GLY A 180 19.07 8.89 9.29
CA GLY A 180 19.29 9.89 8.25
C GLY A 180 20.06 9.41 7.01
N ARG A 181 20.23 8.11 6.85
CA ARG A 181 20.75 7.55 5.61
C ARG A 181 19.60 7.30 4.65
N ARG A 182 19.51 8.13 3.64
CA ARG A 182 18.71 7.77 2.46
C ARG A 182 19.25 6.44 1.93
N PRO A 183 18.39 5.45 1.65
CA PRO A 183 18.84 4.30 0.90
C PRO A 183 19.44 4.84 -0.40
N LYS A 184 20.69 4.48 -0.68
CA LYS A 184 21.26 4.71 -2.00
C LYS A 184 20.35 3.97 -2.96
N SER A 185 19.65 4.72 -3.80
CA SER A 185 19.16 4.15 -5.03
C SER A 185 20.43 3.67 -5.76
N ASP A 186 20.60 2.37 -5.87
CA ASP A 186 21.54 1.81 -6.83
C ASP A 186 21.02 2.22 -8.21
N ALA A 187 21.46 3.41 -8.62
CA ALA A 187 21.49 3.73 -10.02
C ALA A 187 22.55 2.80 -10.61
N GLY A 188 22.11 1.64 -11.08
CA GLY A 188 22.94 0.78 -11.87
C GLY A 188 23.41 1.56 -13.09
N GLU A 189 24.65 1.97 -13.07
CA GLU A 189 25.35 2.30 -14.30
C GLU A 189 25.42 1.09 -15.21
N SER A 190 25.02 1.31 -16.30
CA SER A 190 25.08 0.81 -17.64
C SER A 190 25.67 0.54 -18.64
#